data_f5e48d56b9a6dc9dfeb551f728bd5e43
#
_entry.id   f5e48d56b9a6dc9dfeb551f728bd5e43
#
_cell.length_a   1.000
_cell.length_b   1.000
_cell.length_c   1.000
_cell.angle_alpha   90.00
_cell.angle_beta   90.00
_cell.angle_gamma   90.00
#
_symmetry.space_group_name_H-M   'P 1'
#
loop_
_entity.id
_entity.type
_entity.pdbx_description
1 polymer ?
#
loop_
_entity_poly.entity_id
_entity_poly.type
_entity_poly.pdbx_seq_one_letter_code
_entity_poly.pdbx_strand_id
1 'polypeptide(L)'
;VCVGMGSTKTMAKLANYAAKKHPATKGVCVLDNLRWIRRIMQITDVGEVWGVGRRYKVRLNKMGIHTVYQLAVCEPAKIRQHFGVVLERTCLELNGQSCLGIEAVEAKKQIISSRSFSTRISCPDELSQAVCSHAAKAASKLRKQDSVCHYLSVFAKNSPFSQTESYTSISGQCQFITPTADTRVMVAAARQILTQIFKKDVRYAKAGVMLFDICPHDEVQPDLFADDSSDNQTNQQSASKSAEVIAVMDQLNKRYGQNSNQQSAVFIASEGIKDKQSWQMSRDMLSPCYTTNINQIPKVD
;
A
#
# COMPACT_ATOMS: atom_id res chain seq x y z
N VAL A 1 3.96 4.75 -19.63
CA VAL A 1 4.87 5.10 -18.52
C VAL A 1 5.33 6.53 -18.70
N CYS A 2 5.46 7.30 -17.61
CA CYS A 2 5.97 8.68 -17.67
C CYS A 2 7.13 8.84 -16.69
N VAL A 3 8.13 9.63 -17.08
CA VAL A 3 9.34 9.91 -16.30
C VAL A 3 9.45 11.40 -16.04
N GLY A 4 9.66 11.78 -14.78
CA GLY A 4 9.93 13.17 -14.38
C GLY A 4 11.25 13.26 -13.65
N MET A 5 12.09 14.22 -14.02
CA MET A 5 13.38 14.49 -13.40
C MET A 5 13.42 15.94 -12.88
N GLY A 6 14.02 16.14 -11.72
CA GLY A 6 14.18 17.45 -11.08
C GLY A 6 15.18 17.40 -9.95
N SER A 7 15.67 18.57 -9.51
CA SER A 7 16.70 18.71 -8.47
C SER A 7 16.25 18.27 -7.07
N THR A 8 14.94 18.25 -6.82
CA THR A 8 14.35 17.83 -5.55
C THR A 8 13.24 16.78 -5.79
N LYS A 9 12.82 16.08 -4.74
CA LYS A 9 11.71 15.11 -4.85
C LYS A 9 10.41 15.76 -5.31
N THR A 10 10.09 16.96 -4.81
CA THR A 10 8.89 17.72 -5.22
C THR A 10 8.99 18.17 -6.67
N MET A 11 10.16 18.64 -7.12
CA MET A 11 10.39 19.00 -8.52
C MET A 11 10.27 17.80 -9.45
N ALA A 12 10.83 16.65 -9.09
CA ALA A 12 10.70 15.42 -9.88
C ALA A 12 9.23 14.95 -9.99
N LYS A 13 8.44 15.10 -8.92
CA LYS A 13 6.99 14.84 -8.95
C LYS A 13 6.23 15.80 -9.84
N LEU A 14 6.57 17.10 -9.81
CA LEU A 14 6.00 18.10 -10.71
C LEU A 14 6.34 17.79 -12.17
N ALA A 15 7.60 17.43 -12.44
CA ALA A 15 8.04 16.99 -13.77
C ALA A 15 7.24 15.77 -14.27
N ASN A 16 7.03 14.77 -13.40
CA ASN A 16 6.23 13.60 -13.76
C ASN A 16 4.75 13.95 -14.03
N TYR A 17 4.18 14.88 -13.30
CA TYR A 17 2.85 15.42 -13.59
C TYR A 17 2.82 16.09 -14.97
N ALA A 18 3.79 16.97 -15.27
CA ALA A 18 3.91 17.63 -16.57
C ALA A 18 4.06 16.61 -17.71
N ALA A 19 4.88 15.57 -17.51
CA ALA A 19 5.06 14.48 -18.49
C ALA A 19 3.76 13.75 -18.82
N LYS A 20 2.85 13.64 -17.85
CA LYS A 20 1.53 13.00 -18.06
C LYS A 20 0.51 13.91 -18.75
N LYS A 21 0.55 15.21 -18.43
CA LYS A 21 -0.49 16.16 -18.87
C LYS A 21 -0.18 16.84 -20.19
N HIS A 22 1.09 16.98 -20.54
CA HIS A 22 1.51 17.70 -21.74
C HIS A 22 2.04 16.73 -22.81
N PRO A 23 1.27 16.45 -23.88
CA PRO A 23 1.69 15.51 -24.94
C PRO A 23 3.03 15.87 -25.61
N ALA A 24 3.36 17.17 -25.64
CA ALA A 24 4.62 17.67 -26.19
C ALA A 24 5.88 17.10 -25.50
N THR A 25 5.74 16.62 -24.23
CA THR A 25 6.84 15.97 -23.49
C THR A 25 7.10 14.54 -23.92
N LYS A 26 6.21 13.93 -24.70
CA LYS A 26 6.27 12.52 -25.10
C LYS A 26 6.47 11.56 -23.91
N GLY A 27 5.92 11.92 -22.74
CA GLY A 27 6.02 11.11 -21.51
C GLY A 27 7.31 11.32 -20.70
N VAL A 28 8.22 12.19 -21.10
CA VAL A 28 9.45 12.50 -20.37
C VAL A 28 9.56 14.01 -20.14
N CYS A 29 9.76 14.44 -18.90
CA CYS A 29 9.97 15.84 -18.56
C CYS A 29 11.16 15.99 -17.62
N VAL A 30 12.13 16.82 -18.02
CA VAL A 30 13.30 17.17 -17.20
C VAL A 30 13.19 18.64 -16.82
N LEU A 31 13.20 18.95 -15.53
CA LEU A 31 13.17 20.31 -15.00
C LEU A 31 14.58 20.75 -14.60
N ASP A 32 15.40 21.07 -15.61
CA ASP A 32 16.79 21.54 -15.49
C ASP A 32 16.96 23.01 -15.90
N ASN A 33 16.01 23.55 -16.67
CA ASN A 33 16.05 24.91 -17.17
C ASN A 33 15.07 25.83 -16.42
N LEU A 34 15.55 26.93 -15.85
CA LEU A 34 14.75 27.88 -15.05
C LEU A 34 13.53 28.47 -15.80
N ARG A 35 13.64 28.73 -17.11
CA ARG A 35 12.52 29.22 -17.91
C ARG A 35 11.42 28.17 -18.02
N TRP A 36 11.82 26.92 -18.25
CA TRP A 36 10.91 25.80 -18.36
C TRP A 36 10.25 25.45 -17.00
N ILE A 37 11.05 25.43 -15.93
CA ILE A 37 10.56 25.25 -14.55
C ILE A 37 9.48 26.28 -14.24
N ARG A 38 9.78 27.59 -14.45
CA ARG A 38 8.84 28.68 -14.20
C ARG A 38 7.56 28.54 -15.02
N ARG A 39 7.68 28.17 -16.30
CA ARG A 39 6.51 27.97 -17.18
C ARG A 39 5.61 26.85 -16.67
N ILE A 40 6.18 25.69 -16.33
CA ILE A 40 5.40 24.56 -15.78
C ILE A 40 4.73 24.94 -14.46
N MET A 41 5.44 25.64 -13.57
CA MET A 41 4.87 26.08 -12.30
C MET A 41 3.72 27.09 -12.48
N GLN A 42 3.78 27.95 -13.46
CA GLN A 42 2.74 28.95 -13.73
C GLN A 42 1.44 28.34 -14.26
N ILE A 43 1.54 27.29 -15.08
CA ILE A 43 0.38 26.66 -15.69
C ILE A 43 -0.20 25.50 -14.86
N THR A 44 0.52 25.08 -13.81
CA THR A 44 0.08 23.97 -12.96
C THR A 44 -0.68 24.47 -11.75
N ASP A 45 -1.86 23.90 -11.50
CA ASP A 45 -2.68 24.20 -10.32
C ASP A 45 -1.96 23.77 -9.04
N VAL A 46 -2.07 24.58 -7.99
CA VAL A 46 -1.43 24.31 -6.68
C VAL A 46 -1.86 22.99 -6.06
N GLY A 47 -3.06 22.51 -6.34
CA GLY A 47 -3.56 21.21 -5.86
C GLY A 47 -2.86 19.99 -6.46
N GLU A 48 -2.06 20.17 -7.52
CA GLU A 48 -1.28 19.10 -8.14
C GLU A 48 0.12 18.95 -7.53
N VAL A 49 0.47 19.83 -6.59
CA VAL A 49 1.73 19.75 -5.85
C VAL A 49 1.68 18.56 -4.89
N TRP A 50 2.76 17.78 -4.86
CA TRP A 50 2.88 16.68 -3.91
C TRP A 50 2.80 17.19 -2.47
N GLY A 51 1.85 16.63 -1.70
CA GLY A 51 1.55 17.06 -0.33
C GLY A 51 0.42 18.08 -0.21
N VAL A 52 -0.06 18.65 -1.32
CA VAL A 52 -1.23 19.54 -1.31
C VAL A 52 -2.51 18.75 -1.59
N GLY A 53 -3.21 18.35 -0.52
CA GLY A 53 -4.50 17.70 -0.62
C GLY A 53 -5.67 18.69 -0.80
N ARG A 54 -6.88 18.18 -1.04
CA ARG A 54 -8.09 19.00 -1.26
C ARG A 54 -8.29 20.11 -0.22
N ARG A 55 -8.07 19.83 1.07
CA ARG A 55 -8.21 20.83 2.15
C ARG A 55 -7.17 21.94 2.06
N TYR A 56 -5.93 21.61 1.74
CA TYR A 56 -4.86 22.59 1.59
C TYR A 56 -5.07 23.44 0.32
N LYS A 57 -5.50 22.83 -0.79
CA LYS A 57 -5.87 23.56 -2.00
C LYS A 57 -6.90 24.65 -1.71
N VAL A 58 -8.01 24.33 -1.02
CA VAL A 58 -9.06 25.30 -0.69
C VAL A 58 -8.50 26.44 0.18
N ARG A 59 -7.65 26.15 1.17
CA ARG A 59 -7.05 27.16 2.04
C ARG A 59 -6.04 28.05 1.29
N LEU A 60 -5.21 27.45 0.44
CA LEU A 60 -4.25 28.19 -0.42
C LEU A 60 -4.98 29.12 -1.38
N ASN A 61 -6.04 28.65 -2.03
CA ASN A 61 -6.87 29.46 -2.92
C ASN A 61 -7.51 30.66 -2.20
N LYS A 62 -7.94 30.51 -0.95
CA LYS A 62 -8.44 31.62 -0.12
C LYS A 62 -7.36 32.66 0.19
N MET A 63 -6.09 32.28 0.14
CA MET A 63 -4.94 33.20 0.31
C MET A 63 -4.46 33.78 -1.05
N GLY A 64 -5.16 33.53 -2.16
CA GLY A 64 -4.79 33.97 -3.49
C GLY A 64 -3.72 33.12 -4.16
N ILE A 65 -3.40 31.94 -3.60
CA ILE A 65 -2.39 31.02 -4.14
C ILE A 65 -3.09 29.93 -4.96
N HIS A 66 -3.08 30.08 -6.29
CA HIS A 66 -3.77 29.18 -7.22
C HIS A 66 -2.82 28.30 -8.03
N THR A 67 -1.57 28.73 -8.21
CA THR A 67 -0.57 28.03 -9.04
C THR A 67 0.62 27.57 -8.20
N VAL A 68 1.34 26.56 -8.74
CA VAL A 68 2.61 26.10 -8.13
C VAL A 68 3.61 27.24 -8.02
N TYR A 69 3.66 28.13 -9.02
CA TYR A 69 4.56 29.28 -9.02
C TYR A 69 4.25 30.25 -7.87
N GLN A 70 2.97 30.55 -7.64
CA GLN A 70 2.56 31.40 -6.54
C GLN A 70 2.94 30.81 -5.19
N LEU A 71 2.83 29.47 -5.02
CA LEU A 71 3.29 28.80 -3.81
C LEU A 71 4.83 28.86 -3.68
N ALA A 72 5.56 28.67 -4.76
CA ALA A 72 7.03 28.68 -4.74
C ALA A 72 7.63 30.05 -4.35
N VAL A 73 6.97 31.16 -4.75
CA VAL A 73 7.43 32.52 -4.42
C VAL A 73 6.92 33.03 -3.08
N CYS A 74 6.06 32.27 -2.38
CA CYS A 74 5.64 32.63 -1.03
C CYS A 74 6.79 32.54 -0.04
N GLU A 75 6.77 33.41 0.94
CA GLU A 75 7.68 33.34 2.08
C GLU A 75 7.48 32.05 2.86
N PRO A 76 8.52 31.18 3.00
CA PRO A 76 8.38 29.87 3.68
C PRO A 76 7.88 29.98 5.11
N ALA A 77 8.30 31.02 5.88
CA ALA A 77 7.86 31.24 7.24
C ALA A 77 6.34 31.49 7.33
N LYS A 78 5.77 32.21 6.39
CA LYS A 78 4.33 32.43 6.29
C LYS A 78 3.57 31.14 5.98
N ILE A 79 4.10 30.31 5.07
CA ILE A 79 3.53 28.99 4.77
C ILE A 79 3.59 28.09 6.00
N ARG A 80 4.71 28.10 6.75
CA ARG A 80 4.85 27.34 8.00
C ARG A 80 3.80 27.71 9.04
N GLN A 81 3.56 29.02 9.23
CA GLN A 81 2.58 29.52 10.19
C GLN A 81 1.16 29.03 9.92
N HIS A 82 0.77 28.95 8.64
CA HIS A 82 -0.59 28.57 8.26
C HIS A 82 -0.79 27.07 8.01
N PHE A 83 0.25 26.35 7.56
CA PHE A 83 0.13 24.97 7.09
C PHE A 83 1.10 24.01 7.77
N GLY A 84 2.05 24.51 8.55
CA GLY A 84 3.05 23.71 9.24
C GLY A 84 4.29 23.41 8.39
N VAL A 85 5.26 22.76 9.05
CA VAL A 85 6.61 22.48 8.49
C VAL A 85 6.60 21.62 7.22
N VAL A 86 5.61 20.78 7.04
CA VAL A 86 5.55 19.88 5.87
C VAL A 86 5.35 20.69 4.57
N LEU A 87 4.43 21.65 4.56
CA LEU A 87 4.19 22.48 3.38
C LEU A 87 5.29 23.55 3.19
N GLU A 88 5.90 24.03 4.27
CA GLU A 88 7.11 24.86 4.20
C GLU A 88 8.24 24.13 3.44
N ARG A 89 8.54 22.88 3.81
CA ARG A 89 9.55 22.06 3.12
C ARG A 89 9.19 21.87 1.63
N THR A 90 7.92 21.66 1.32
CA THR A 90 7.45 21.59 -0.07
C THR A 90 7.74 22.90 -0.83
N CYS A 91 7.50 24.06 -0.20
CA CYS A 91 7.81 25.36 -0.77
C CYS A 91 9.32 25.52 -1.03
N LEU A 92 10.17 25.15 -0.09
CA LEU A 92 11.63 25.17 -0.24
C LEU A 92 12.10 24.23 -1.35
N GLU A 93 11.53 23.02 -1.45
CA GLU A 93 11.86 22.07 -2.52
C GLU A 93 11.44 22.57 -3.92
N LEU A 94 10.34 23.30 -4.05
CA LEU A 94 9.97 23.95 -5.30
C LEU A 94 10.98 25.02 -5.72
N ASN A 95 11.74 25.57 -4.78
CA ASN A 95 12.84 26.51 -5.03
C ASN A 95 14.21 25.82 -5.18
N GLY A 96 14.25 24.48 -5.27
CA GLY A 96 15.48 23.71 -5.48
C GLY A 96 16.25 23.35 -4.21
N GLN A 97 15.78 23.74 -3.02
CA GLN A 97 16.39 23.37 -1.74
C GLN A 97 15.87 21.99 -1.29
N SER A 98 16.72 20.97 -1.34
CA SER A 98 16.35 19.62 -0.90
C SER A 98 16.14 19.57 0.61
N CYS A 99 14.91 19.25 1.04
CA CYS A 99 14.51 19.12 2.44
C CYS A 99 14.21 17.65 2.83
N LEU A 100 14.06 16.77 1.84
CA LEU A 100 13.71 15.37 2.00
C LEU A 100 14.88 14.49 1.54
N GLY A 101 15.72 14.07 2.47
CA GLY A 101 16.84 13.16 2.21
C GLY A 101 16.37 11.78 1.73
N ILE A 102 17.31 10.93 1.33
CA ILE A 102 17.11 9.49 1.19
C ILE A 102 17.26 8.92 2.60
N GLU A 103 16.15 8.81 3.31
CA GLU A 103 16.13 8.28 4.66
C GLU A 103 16.15 6.75 4.64
N ALA A 104 16.72 6.14 5.68
CA ALA A 104 16.58 4.72 5.94
C ALA A 104 15.07 4.37 6.06
N VAL A 105 14.68 3.24 5.51
CA VAL A 105 13.29 2.77 5.58
C VAL A 105 13.02 2.32 7.02
N GLU A 106 12.32 3.15 7.79
CA GLU A 106 11.86 2.77 9.12
C GLU A 106 10.89 1.57 9.05
N ALA A 107 10.84 0.80 10.14
CA ALA A 107 9.85 -0.26 10.32
C ALA A 107 8.43 0.31 10.19
N LYS A 108 7.57 -0.41 9.49
CA LYS A 108 6.21 0.05 9.24
C LYS A 108 5.37 -0.09 10.49
N LYS A 109 4.76 1.00 10.94
CA LYS A 109 3.79 1.02 12.05
C LYS A 109 2.43 0.44 11.68
N GLN A 110 2.16 0.30 10.38
CA GLN A 110 0.94 -0.32 9.84
C GLN A 110 1.27 -1.07 8.56
N ILE A 111 0.68 -2.24 8.36
CA ILE A 111 0.84 -3.04 7.16
C ILE A 111 -0.52 -3.23 6.51
N ILE A 112 -0.67 -2.72 5.28
CA ILE A 112 -1.88 -2.88 4.50
C ILE A 112 -1.59 -3.80 3.31
N SER A 113 -2.47 -4.79 3.12
CA SER A 113 -2.52 -5.61 1.91
C SER A 113 -3.92 -5.49 1.32
N SER A 114 -4.05 -4.83 0.18
CA SER A 114 -5.35 -4.65 -0.49
C SER A 114 -5.17 -4.51 -1.98
N ARG A 115 -6.21 -4.87 -2.75
CA ARG A 115 -6.22 -4.70 -4.19
C ARG A 115 -7.62 -4.46 -4.71
N SER A 116 -7.75 -3.71 -5.79
CA SER A 116 -8.99 -3.63 -6.56
C SER A 116 -9.10 -4.86 -7.45
N PHE A 117 -10.31 -5.35 -7.60
CA PHE A 117 -10.62 -6.53 -8.41
C PHE A 117 -10.76 -6.15 -9.88
N SER A 118 -10.43 -7.07 -10.79
CA SER A 118 -10.68 -6.92 -12.23
C SER A 118 -12.17 -6.93 -12.53
N THR A 119 -12.87 -7.88 -11.94
CA THR A 119 -14.33 -8.02 -11.96
C THR A 119 -14.89 -7.77 -10.57
N ARG A 120 -16.10 -7.25 -10.48
CA ARG A 120 -16.75 -7.02 -9.19
C ARG A 120 -17.23 -8.33 -8.59
N ILE A 121 -17.02 -8.50 -7.29
CA ILE A 121 -17.36 -9.72 -6.55
C ILE A 121 -18.63 -9.48 -5.74
N SER A 122 -19.58 -10.41 -5.86
CA SER A 122 -20.79 -10.49 -5.02
C SER A 122 -20.84 -11.80 -4.22
N CYS A 123 -20.06 -12.80 -4.63
CA CYS A 123 -19.98 -14.10 -3.97
C CYS A 123 -19.17 -14.00 -2.66
N PRO A 124 -19.72 -14.46 -1.51
CA PRO A 124 -19.02 -14.42 -0.23
C PRO A 124 -17.77 -15.29 -0.22
N ASP A 125 -17.77 -16.43 -0.91
CA ASP A 125 -16.64 -17.35 -0.95
C ASP A 125 -15.44 -16.73 -1.72
N GLU A 126 -15.69 -16.11 -2.87
CA GLU A 126 -14.65 -15.40 -3.63
C GLU A 126 -14.05 -14.23 -2.82
N LEU A 127 -14.92 -13.47 -2.15
CA LEU A 127 -14.47 -12.36 -1.30
C LEU A 127 -13.64 -12.88 -0.11
N SER A 128 -14.04 -14.03 0.47
CA SER A 128 -13.31 -14.70 1.55
C SER A 128 -11.92 -15.15 1.08
N GLN A 129 -11.80 -15.77 -0.08
CA GLN A 129 -10.52 -16.16 -0.67
C GLN A 129 -9.60 -14.96 -0.88
N ALA A 130 -10.14 -13.84 -1.40
CA ALA A 130 -9.39 -12.61 -1.60
C ALA A 130 -8.87 -12.04 -0.26
N VAL A 131 -9.72 -11.98 0.76
CA VAL A 131 -9.36 -11.51 2.10
C VAL A 131 -8.32 -12.42 2.76
N CYS A 132 -8.48 -13.75 2.66
CA CYS A 132 -7.49 -14.73 3.16
C CYS A 132 -6.12 -14.54 2.48
N SER A 133 -6.08 -14.37 1.17
CA SER A 133 -4.85 -14.08 0.44
C SER A 133 -4.20 -12.76 0.87
N HIS A 134 -5.00 -11.73 1.16
CA HIS A 134 -4.47 -10.47 1.68
C HIS A 134 -3.95 -10.61 3.12
N ALA A 135 -4.60 -11.41 3.96
CA ALA A 135 -4.14 -11.71 5.34
C ALA A 135 -2.80 -12.45 5.31
N ALA A 136 -2.67 -13.49 4.49
CA ALA A 136 -1.41 -14.23 4.32
C ALA A 136 -0.26 -13.34 3.83
N LYS A 137 -0.53 -12.45 2.85
CA LYS A 137 0.46 -11.48 2.35
C LYS A 137 0.84 -10.43 3.41
N ALA A 138 -0.10 -10.00 4.24
CA ALA A 138 0.16 -9.06 5.32
C ALA A 138 1.01 -9.72 6.42
N ALA A 139 0.69 -10.96 6.82
CA ALA A 139 1.45 -11.75 7.77
C ALA A 139 2.92 -11.97 7.31
N SER A 140 3.11 -12.34 6.03
CA SER A 140 4.46 -12.49 5.47
C SER A 140 5.26 -11.19 5.50
N LYS A 141 4.63 -10.03 5.26
CA LYS A 141 5.30 -8.71 5.35
C LYS A 141 5.65 -8.36 6.80
N LEU A 142 4.81 -8.74 7.75
CA LEU A 142 5.02 -8.50 9.17
C LEU A 142 6.25 -9.30 9.66
N ARG A 143 6.31 -10.60 9.34
CA ARG A 143 7.48 -11.44 9.67
C ARG A 143 8.77 -10.97 9.00
N LYS A 144 8.71 -10.41 7.78
CA LYS A 144 9.90 -9.87 7.10
C LYS A 144 10.54 -8.67 7.82
N GLN A 145 9.81 -7.99 8.70
CA GLN A 145 10.36 -6.94 9.57
C GLN A 145 10.47 -7.38 11.03
N ASP A 146 10.44 -8.71 11.28
CA ASP A 146 10.55 -9.32 12.60
C ASP A 146 9.62 -8.71 13.65
N SER A 147 8.34 -8.59 13.28
CA SER A 147 7.34 -7.92 14.09
C SER A 147 6.08 -8.76 14.22
N VAL A 148 5.30 -8.44 15.25
CA VAL A 148 3.97 -8.97 15.53
C VAL A 148 2.94 -7.84 15.59
N CYS A 149 1.65 -8.16 15.53
CA CYS A 149 0.61 -7.15 15.66
C CYS A 149 -0.47 -7.56 16.67
N HIS A 150 -1.08 -6.57 17.30
CA HIS A 150 -2.19 -6.74 18.22
C HIS A 150 -3.55 -6.68 17.52
N TYR A 151 -3.64 -6.01 16.38
CA TYR A 151 -4.92 -5.80 15.68
C TYR A 151 -4.87 -6.17 14.21
N LEU A 152 -5.97 -6.78 13.77
CA LEU A 152 -6.26 -7.04 12.37
C LEU A 152 -7.61 -6.44 12.00
N SER A 153 -7.64 -5.67 10.92
CA SER A 153 -8.88 -5.16 10.33
C SER A 153 -9.07 -5.67 8.92
N VAL A 154 -10.30 -6.04 8.59
CA VAL A 154 -10.75 -6.40 7.25
C VAL A 154 -11.65 -5.31 6.72
N PHE A 155 -11.51 -4.96 5.46
CA PHE A 155 -12.41 -4.04 4.79
C PHE A 155 -12.73 -4.48 3.38
N ALA A 156 -13.94 -4.17 2.92
CA ALA A 156 -14.32 -4.30 1.53
C ALA A 156 -15.25 -3.15 1.14
N LYS A 157 -15.18 -2.72 -0.14
CA LYS A 157 -15.98 -1.61 -0.65
C LYS A 157 -16.27 -1.74 -2.12
N ASN A 158 -17.39 -1.15 -2.55
CA ASN A 158 -17.67 -0.97 -3.97
C ASN A 158 -16.94 0.27 -4.52
N SER A 159 -17.15 0.62 -5.77
CA SER A 159 -16.49 1.78 -6.40
C SER A 159 -17.16 3.07 -5.97
N PRO A 160 -16.43 4.07 -5.44
CA PRO A 160 -16.99 5.39 -5.17
C PRO A 160 -17.33 6.18 -6.44
N PHE A 161 -16.90 5.70 -7.61
CA PHE A 161 -17.13 6.32 -8.92
C PHE A 161 -18.25 5.64 -9.70
N SER A 162 -19.01 4.72 -9.10
CA SER A 162 -20.16 4.10 -9.75
C SER A 162 -21.29 5.13 -9.86
N GLN A 163 -21.87 5.25 -11.06
CA GLN A 163 -23.06 6.09 -11.29
C GLN A 163 -24.36 5.33 -10.99
N THR A 164 -24.28 4.00 -10.91
CA THR A 164 -25.44 3.12 -10.77
C THR A 164 -25.64 2.56 -9.37
N GLU A 165 -24.60 2.64 -8.50
CA GLU A 165 -24.63 2.05 -7.16
C GLU A 165 -24.29 3.08 -6.11
N SER A 166 -25.01 3.09 -4.98
CA SER A 166 -24.64 3.89 -3.81
C SER A 166 -23.32 3.37 -3.23
N TYR A 167 -22.46 4.30 -2.78
CA TYR A 167 -21.19 3.91 -2.18
C TYR A 167 -21.41 3.14 -0.88
N THR A 168 -20.87 1.93 -0.81
CA THR A 168 -20.93 1.06 0.35
C THR A 168 -19.51 0.63 0.72
N SER A 169 -19.18 0.79 1.99
CA SER A 169 -17.93 0.28 2.58
C SER A 169 -18.27 -0.48 3.85
N ILE A 170 -17.71 -1.67 3.99
CA ILE A 170 -17.80 -2.50 5.18
C ILE A 170 -16.43 -2.65 5.79
N SER A 171 -16.33 -2.66 7.11
CA SER A 171 -15.09 -2.93 7.84
C SER A 171 -15.38 -3.51 9.21
N GLY A 172 -14.48 -4.37 9.66
CA GLY A 172 -14.47 -4.93 11.01
C GLY A 172 -13.04 -5.16 11.45
N GLN A 173 -12.84 -5.34 12.75
CA GLN A 173 -11.52 -5.57 13.33
C GLN A 173 -11.61 -6.54 14.49
N CYS A 174 -10.49 -7.20 14.79
CA CYS A 174 -10.30 -7.96 16.02
C CYS A 174 -9.00 -7.55 16.69
N GLN A 175 -8.95 -7.77 18.00
CA GLN A 175 -7.75 -7.70 18.81
C GLN A 175 -7.30 -9.13 19.10
N PHE A 176 -6.00 -9.40 18.95
CA PHE A 176 -5.40 -10.63 19.40
C PHE A 176 -5.03 -10.49 20.88
N ILE A 177 -5.39 -11.50 21.70
CA ILE A 177 -5.02 -11.55 23.12
C ILE A 177 -3.50 -11.54 23.24
N THR A 178 -2.83 -12.41 22.48
CA THR A 178 -1.37 -12.40 22.34
C THR A 178 -1.00 -11.90 20.95
N PRO A 179 -0.10 -10.88 20.82
CA PRO A 179 0.32 -10.39 19.53
C PRO A 179 0.89 -11.51 18.66
N THR A 180 0.56 -11.51 17.38
CA THR A 180 0.90 -12.65 16.52
C THR A 180 1.38 -12.22 15.14
N ALA A 181 2.19 -13.09 14.51
CA ALA A 181 2.54 -13.05 13.10
C ALA A 181 2.18 -14.37 12.37
N ASP A 182 1.44 -15.27 13.06
CA ASP A 182 1.02 -16.56 12.50
C ASP A 182 -0.04 -16.34 11.40
N THR A 183 0.30 -16.76 10.19
CA THR A 183 -0.58 -16.64 9.03
C THR A 183 -1.91 -17.36 9.23
N ARG A 184 -1.93 -18.49 9.90
CA ARG A 184 -3.15 -19.31 10.11
C ARG A 184 -4.12 -18.59 11.03
N VAL A 185 -3.61 -18.04 12.13
CA VAL A 185 -4.40 -17.26 13.10
C VAL A 185 -4.99 -16.02 12.42
N MET A 186 -4.16 -15.29 11.66
CA MET A 186 -4.62 -14.11 10.94
C MET A 186 -5.65 -14.41 9.86
N VAL A 187 -5.48 -15.50 9.12
CA VAL A 187 -6.42 -15.91 8.08
C VAL A 187 -7.75 -16.36 8.70
N ALA A 188 -7.73 -17.11 9.80
CA ALA A 188 -8.93 -17.52 10.53
C ALA A 188 -9.69 -16.29 11.06
N ALA A 189 -9.00 -15.36 11.71
CA ALA A 189 -9.57 -14.11 12.20
C ALA A 189 -10.16 -13.26 11.08
N ALA A 190 -9.43 -13.09 9.97
CA ALA A 190 -9.90 -12.32 8.83
C ALA A 190 -11.18 -12.92 8.20
N ARG A 191 -11.26 -14.23 8.12
CA ARG A 191 -12.45 -14.95 7.64
C ARG A 191 -13.64 -14.76 8.59
N GLN A 192 -13.43 -14.86 9.89
CA GLN A 192 -14.47 -14.66 10.89
C GLN A 192 -15.02 -13.23 10.84
N ILE A 193 -14.15 -12.22 10.79
CA ILE A 193 -14.56 -10.83 10.65
C ILE A 193 -15.40 -10.63 9.37
N LEU A 194 -14.93 -11.16 8.24
CA LEU A 194 -15.66 -11.02 6.98
C LEU A 194 -17.06 -11.61 7.04
N THR A 195 -17.24 -12.78 7.68
CA THR A 195 -18.55 -13.40 7.86
C THR A 195 -19.52 -12.51 8.63
N GLN A 196 -19.02 -11.75 9.63
CA GLN A 196 -19.83 -10.84 10.44
C GLN A 196 -20.23 -9.55 9.68
N ILE A 197 -19.34 -9.03 8.84
CA ILE A 197 -19.54 -7.72 8.19
C ILE A 197 -20.11 -7.83 6.78
N PHE A 198 -20.15 -9.03 6.19
CA PHE A 198 -20.58 -9.23 4.81
C PHE A 198 -22.00 -8.72 4.58
N LYS A 199 -22.19 -7.97 3.50
CA LYS A 199 -23.51 -7.51 3.05
C LYS A 199 -23.84 -8.14 1.70
N LYS A 200 -25.01 -8.80 1.62
CA LYS A 200 -25.56 -9.30 0.36
C LYS A 200 -25.87 -8.15 -0.60
N ASP A 201 -25.93 -8.45 -1.89
CA ASP A 201 -26.31 -7.53 -2.97
C ASP A 201 -25.35 -6.34 -3.19
N VAL A 202 -24.18 -6.36 -2.55
CA VAL A 202 -23.11 -5.39 -2.79
C VAL A 202 -22.08 -5.98 -3.76
N ARG A 203 -21.79 -5.24 -4.83
CA ARG A 203 -20.78 -5.60 -5.83
C ARG A 203 -19.43 -5.00 -5.44
N TYR A 204 -18.65 -5.74 -4.66
CA TYR A 204 -17.37 -5.28 -4.12
C TYR A 204 -16.35 -5.08 -5.24
N ALA A 205 -15.69 -3.92 -5.25
CA ALA A 205 -14.65 -3.54 -6.21
C ALA A 205 -13.24 -3.62 -5.60
N LYS A 206 -13.14 -3.62 -4.28
CA LYS A 206 -11.87 -3.67 -3.55
C LYS A 206 -12.06 -4.31 -2.18
N ALA A 207 -11.09 -5.16 -1.78
CA ALA A 207 -10.98 -5.61 -0.41
C ALA A 207 -9.53 -5.60 0.05
N GLY A 208 -9.33 -5.74 1.35
CA GLY A 208 -8.01 -5.82 1.94
C GLY A 208 -8.03 -6.03 3.44
N VAL A 209 -6.83 -6.24 3.94
CA VAL A 209 -6.53 -6.42 5.36
C VAL A 209 -5.52 -5.38 5.79
N MET A 210 -5.66 -4.87 6.99
CA MET A 210 -4.74 -3.94 7.64
C MET A 210 -4.34 -4.51 8.99
N LEU A 211 -3.03 -4.55 9.25
CA LEU A 211 -2.42 -4.86 10.53
C LEU A 211 -1.94 -3.56 11.16
N PHE A 212 -2.22 -3.37 12.44
CA PHE A 212 -1.81 -2.18 13.17
C PHE A 212 -1.51 -2.53 14.63
N ASP A 213 -0.96 -1.56 15.34
CA ASP A 213 -0.37 -1.78 16.66
C ASP A 213 0.71 -2.86 16.57
N ILE A 214 1.73 -2.54 15.75
CA ILE A 214 2.84 -3.43 15.42
C ILE A 214 3.98 -3.14 16.38
N CYS A 215 4.51 -4.20 17.00
CA CYS A 215 5.70 -4.14 17.83
C CYS A 215 6.74 -5.18 17.38
N PRO A 216 8.04 -4.97 17.70
CA PRO A 216 9.06 -6.00 17.52
C PRO A 216 8.69 -7.29 18.24
N HIS A 217 9.14 -8.42 17.70
CA HIS A 217 8.82 -9.74 18.28
C HIS A 217 9.39 -9.93 19.69
N ASP A 218 10.55 -9.33 19.96
CA ASP A 218 11.28 -9.38 21.26
C ASP A 218 10.70 -8.46 22.33
N GLU A 219 9.82 -7.49 21.95
CA GLU A 219 9.13 -6.59 22.87
C GLU A 219 7.78 -7.12 23.37
N VAL A 220 7.40 -8.34 22.99
CA VAL A 220 6.12 -8.93 23.45
C VAL A 220 6.18 -9.26 24.92
N GLN A 221 5.37 -8.58 25.71
CA GLN A 221 5.22 -8.88 27.14
C GLN A 221 4.40 -10.16 27.31
N PRO A 222 4.93 -11.19 28.02
CA PRO A 222 4.17 -12.38 28.39
C PRO A 222 2.97 -12.00 29.26
N ASP A 223 1.86 -12.71 29.11
CA ASP A 223 0.71 -12.55 29.99
C ASP A 223 1.04 -13.14 31.37
N LEU A 224 1.00 -12.25 32.39
CA LEU A 224 1.28 -12.63 33.79
C LEU A 224 0.21 -13.58 34.36
N PHE A 225 -0.98 -13.56 33.81
CA PHE A 225 -2.13 -14.37 34.25
C PHE A 225 -2.42 -15.55 33.32
N ALA A 226 -1.51 -15.87 32.39
CA ALA A 226 -1.60 -17.11 31.64
C ALA A 226 -1.43 -18.27 32.65
N ASP A 227 -2.54 -18.93 32.98
CA ASP A 227 -2.58 -20.04 33.94
C ASP A 227 -1.52 -21.07 33.63
N ASP A 228 -0.76 -21.49 34.70
CA ASP A 228 0.20 -22.57 34.69
C ASP A 228 -0.47 -23.97 34.63
N SER A 229 -1.71 -24.05 34.16
CA SER A 229 -2.41 -25.31 33.96
C SER A 229 -1.66 -26.16 32.93
N SER A 230 -1.67 -27.46 33.12
CA SER A 230 -0.98 -28.49 32.31
C SER A 230 -1.24 -28.41 30.80
N ASP A 231 -2.25 -27.65 30.39
CA ASP A 231 -2.54 -27.30 28.99
C ASP A 231 -1.54 -26.31 28.38
N ASN A 232 -0.80 -25.55 29.19
CA ASN A 232 0.16 -24.55 28.70
C ASN A 232 1.43 -25.16 28.11
N GLN A 233 1.90 -26.29 28.58
CA GLN A 233 3.04 -27.01 27.97
C GLN A 233 2.66 -27.53 26.58
N THR A 234 1.44 -27.99 26.41
CA THR A 234 0.91 -28.41 25.10
C THR A 234 0.69 -27.22 24.17
N ASN A 235 0.26 -26.07 24.71
CA ASN A 235 0.07 -24.82 23.94
C ASN A 235 1.40 -24.17 23.55
N GLN A 236 2.41 -24.14 24.40
CA GLN A 236 3.74 -23.63 24.07
C GLN A 236 4.44 -24.51 23.03
N GLN A 237 4.34 -25.83 23.15
CA GLN A 237 4.86 -26.78 22.15
C GLN A 237 4.10 -26.64 20.81
N SER A 238 2.80 -26.43 20.85
CA SER A 238 2.00 -26.20 19.65
C SER A 238 2.32 -24.86 18.98
N ALA A 239 2.59 -23.82 19.76
CA ALA A 239 3.01 -22.51 19.27
C ALA A 239 4.43 -22.56 18.62
N SER A 240 5.38 -23.28 19.26
CA SER A 240 6.72 -23.51 18.70
C SER A 240 6.65 -24.26 17.37
N LYS A 241 5.95 -25.40 17.33
CA LYS A 241 5.73 -26.18 16.09
C LYS A 241 5.03 -25.34 15.01
N SER A 242 4.11 -24.47 15.43
CA SER A 242 3.44 -23.53 14.56
C SER A 242 4.42 -22.57 13.89
N ALA A 243 5.32 -21.97 14.66
CA ALA A 243 6.33 -21.06 14.15
C ALA A 243 7.30 -21.77 13.19
N GLU A 244 7.71 -22.99 13.49
CA GLU A 244 8.56 -23.82 12.61
C GLU A 244 7.89 -24.10 11.26
N VAL A 245 6.62 -24.48 11.25
CA VAL A 245 5.86 -24.73 10.01
C VAL A 245 5.77 -23.47 9.16
N ILE A 246 5.51 -22.31 9.78
CA ILE A 246 5.45 -21.02 9.07
C ILE A 246 6.83 -20.65 8.52
N ALA A 247 7.91 -20.87 9.28
CA ALA A 247 9.27 -20.61 8.82
C ALA A 247 9.64 -21.47 7.61
N VAL A 248 9.30 -22.76 7.62
CA VAL A 248 9.49 -23.66 6.46
C VAL A 248 8.67 -23.19 5.26
N MET A 249 7.41 -22.79 5.47
CA MET A 249 6.57 -22.25 4.40
C MET A 249 7.18 -20.97 3.79
N ASP A 250 7.71 -20.06 4.61
CA ASP A 250 8.38 -18.85 4.14
C ASP A 250 9.67 -19.17 3.39
N GLN A 251 10.46 -20.15 3.83
CA GLN A 251 11.67 -20.61 3.12
C GLN A 251 11.32 -21.22 1.76
N LEU A 252 10.30 -22.07 1.68
CA LEU A 252 9.83 -22.65 0.43
C LEU A 252 9.33 -21.56 -0.53
N ASN A 253 8.57 -20.58 -0.03
CA ASN A 253 8.09 -19.47 -0.82
C ASN A 253 9.22 -18.53 -1.28
N LYS A 254 10.28 -18.36 -0.48
CA LYS A 254 11.48 -17.61 -0.89
C LYS A 254 12.26 -18.35 -1.98
N ARG A 255 12.35 -19.67 -1.90
CA ARG A 255 13.13 -20.50 -2.84
C ARG A 255 12.39 -20.77 -4.15
N TYR A 256 11.09 -21.05 -4.09
CA TYR A 256 10.31 -21.54 -5.22
C TYR A 256 9.18 -20.58 -5.65
N GLY A 257 8.83 -19.56 -4.84
CA GLY A 257 7.74 -18.63 -5.08
C GLY A 257 8.06 -17.46 -6.01
N GLN A 258 9.24 -17.40 -6.61
CA GLN A 258 9.70 -16.31 -7.49
C GLN A 258 9.32 -16.50 -8.96
N ASN A 259 8.26 -17.23 -9.25
CA ASN A 259 7.73 -17.27 -10.61
C ASN A 259 7.24 -15.89 -11.05
N SER A 260 7.25 -15.63 -12.36
CA SER A 260 6.89 -14.36 -13.03
C SER A 260 5.59 -13.70 -12.53
N ASN A 261 4.74 -14.43 -11.83
CA ASN A 261 3.46 -13.98 -11.27
C ASN A 261 3.51 -13.59 -9.78
N GLN A 262 4.66 -13.59 -9.10
CA GLN A 262 4.77 -13.35 -7.65
C GLN A 262 3.84 -14.24 -6.80
N GLN A 263 3.61 -15.46 -7.25
CA GLN A 263 2.76 -16.42 -6.55
C GLN A 263 3.59 -17.21 -5.53
N SER A 264 3.01 -17.45 -4.35
CA SER A 264 3.61 -18.34 -3.37
C SER A 264 3.57 -19.78 -3.88
N ALA A 265 4.65 -20.55 -3.71
CA ALA A 265 4.68 -21.97 -4.04
C ALA A 265 3.82 -22.80 -3.07
N VAL A 266 3.85 -22.41 -1.79
CA VAL A 266 3.05 -22.98 -0.71
C VAL A 266 2.11 -21.92 -0.17
N PHE A 267 0.83 -22.25 0.01
CA PHE A 267 -0.21 -21.33 0.48
C PHE A 267 -1.27 -22.06 1.31
N ILE A 268 -2.07 -21.31 2.05
CA ILE A 268 -3.15 -21.87 2.85
C ILE A 268 -4.36 -22.13 1.95
N ALA A 269 -4.98 -23.30 2.08
CA ALA A 269 -6.11 -23.72 1.23
C ALA A 269 -7.27 -22.70 1.16
N SER A 270 -7.51 -21.94 2.24
CA SER A 270 -8.52 -20.88 2.28
C SER A 270 -8.23 -19.68 1.35
N GLU A 271 -7.03 -19.57 0.78
CA GLU A 271 -6.71 -18.59 -0.26
C GLU A 271 -7.31 -18.95 -1.64
N GLY A 272 -7.85 -20.17 -1.79
CA GLY A 272 -8.40 -20.69 -3.03
C GLY A 272 -7.36 -21.11 -4.07
N ILE A 273 -7.82 -21.75 -5.15
CA ILE A 273 -6.95 -22.22 -6.24
C ILE A 273 -6.55 -21.03 -7.12
N LYS A 274 -5.25 -20.76 -7.20
CA LYS A 274 -4.71 -19.52 -7.79
C LYS A 274 -4.96 -19.34 -9.29
N ASP A 275 -5.07 -20.40 -10.04
CA ASP A 275 -5.23 -20.33 -11.50
C ASP A 275 -6.66 -20.00 -11.96
N LYS A 276 -7.64 -19.99 -11.05
CA LYS A 276 -9.06 -19.78 -11.34
C LYS A 276 -9.68 -18.61 -10.55
N GLN A 277 -8.88 -17.70 -10.05
CA GLN A 277 -9.39 -16.61 -9.20
C GLN A 277 -9.90 -15.45 -10.06
N SER A 278 -11.22 -15.27 -10.14
CA SER A 278 -11.89 -14.16 -10.83
C SER A 278 -11.53 -12.77 -10.29
N TRP A 279 -11.09 -12.70 -9.03
CA TRP A 279 -10.77 -11.46 -8.33
C TRP A 279 -9.34 -10.96 -8.55
N GLN A 280 -8.51 -11.69 -9.28
CA GLN A 280 -7.17 -11.22 -9.60
C GLN A 280 -7.22 -9.98 -10.50
N MET A 281 -6.19 -9.15 -10.42
CA MET A 281 -6.05 -8.00 -11.31
C MET A 281 -5.72 -8.50 -12.73
N SER A 282 -6.45 -8.01 -13.74
CA SER A 282 -6.07 -8.22 -15.13
C SER A 282 -4.67 -7.65 -15.40
N ARG A 283 -3.86 -8.43 -16.14
CA ARG A 283 -2.48 -8.11 -16.52
C ARG A 283 -2.25 -8.33 -18.00
N ASP A 284 -3.23 -7.99 -18.82
CA ASP A 284 -3.22 -8.28 -20.25
C ASP A 284 -2.19 -7.45 -21.04
N MET A 285 -1.70 -6.35 -20.42
CA MET A 285 -0.74 -5.41 -21.01
C MET A 285 0.62 -5.46 -20.33
N LEU A 286 1.11 -6.65 -19.99
CA LEU A 286 2.47 -6.80 -19.46
C LEU A 286 3.50 -6.67 -20.60
N SER A 287 4.56 -5.89 -20.34
CA SER A 287 5.75 -5.92 -21.18
C SER A 287 6.47 -7.26 -21.04
N PRO A 288 7.21 -7.70 -22.07
CA PRO A 288 8.08 -8.87 -21.95
C PRO A 288 9.09 -8.75 -20.82
N CYS A 289 9.53 -9.88 -20.28
CA CYS A 289 10.46 -9.94 -19.15
C CYS A 289 11.91 -9.82 -19.63
N TYR A 290 12.28 -8.69 -20.20
CA TYR A 290 13.60 -8.47 -20.82
C TYR A 290 14.80 -8.68 -19.88
N THR A 291 14.61 -8.49 -18.58
CA THR A 291 15.69 -8.59 -17.58
C THR A 291 15.75 -9.94 -16.87
N THR A 292 14.72 -10.78 -17.02
CA THR A 292 14.59 -12.04 -16.26
C THR A 292 14.32 -13.26 -17.13
N ASN A 293 14.04 -13.07 -18.43
CA ASN A 293 13.83 -14.16 -19.37
C ASN A 293 14.60 -13.90 -20.67
N ILE A 294 15.69 -14.65 -20.86
CA ILE A 294 16.58 -14.51 -22.01
C ILE A 294 15.87 -14.71 -23.35
N ASN A 295 14.83 -15.55 -23.40
CA ASN A 295 14.07 -15.82 -24.63
C ASN A 295 13.15 -14.67 -25.04
N GLN A 296 12.97 -13.66 -24.18
CA GLN A 296 12.13 -12.49 -24.43
C GLN A 296 12.95 -11.22 -24.69
N ILE A 297 14.29 -11.35 -24.74
CA ILE A 297 15.18 -10.23 -25.13
C ILE A 297 14.94 -9.92 -26.60
N PRO A 298 14.80 -8.64 -27.01
CA PRO A 298 14.70 -8.25 -28.40
C PRO A 298 15.94 -8.74 -29.15
N LYS A 299 15.72 -9.42 -30.27
CA LYS A 299 16.83 -9.75 -31.20
C LYS A 299 17.16 -8.47 -31.98
N VAL A 300 18.44 -8.18 -32.09
CA VAL A 300 18.97 -7.11 -32.93
C VAL A 300 19.35 -7.80 -34.24
N ASP A 301 18.69 -7.37 -35.32
CA ASP A 301 19.02 -7.82 -36.69
C ASP A 301 20.23 -7.04 -37.19
#